data_250be6d0134aeca6327c4b0c2d81b475
#
_entry.id   250be6d0134aeca6327c4b0c2d81b475
#
_cell.length_a   1.000
_cell.length_b   1.000
_cell.length_c   1.000
_cell.angle_alpha   90.00
_cell.angle_beta   90.00
_cell.angle_gamma   90.00
#
_symmetry.space_group_name_H-M   'P 1'
#
loop_
_entity.id
_entity.type
_entity.pdbx_description
1 polymer ?
#
loop_
_entity_poly.entity_id
_entity_poly.type
_entity_poly.pdbx_seq_one_letter_code
_entity_poly.pdbx_strand_id
1 'polypeptide(L)'
;MRDARSIVIRPVVTERSTELADSRDTYTFVVARDANKIEIRKAVETMFGVRVKDVRTMNYRGKLRRVGRSVGRRPAYKKALVKLAEGERIDVYEGV
;
A
#
# COMPACT_ATOMS: atom_id res chain seq x y z
N MET A 1 -2.94 -0.27 -20.15
CA MET A 1 -2.64 0.08 -18.76
C MET A 1 -3.43 -0.79 -17.82
N ARG A 2 -2.81 -1.27 -16.75
CA ARG A 2 -3.52 -2.12 -15.78
C ARG A 2 -4.59 -1.31 -15.04
N ASP A 3 -5.66 -1.99 -14.65
CA ASP A 3 -6.69 -1.40 -13.82
C ASP A 3 -6.07 -0.93 -12.48
N ALA A 4 -6.53 0.19 -11.96
CA ALA A 4 -6.08 0.72 -10.69
C ALA A 4 -6.22 -0.31 -9.55
N ARG A 5 -7.29 -1.10 -9.56
CA ARG A 5 -7.52 -2.14 -8.56
C ARG A 5 -6.52 -3.30 -8.65
N SER A 6 -5.92 -3.50 -9.80
CA SER A 6 -4.86 -4.50 -9.98
C SER A 6 -3.52 -4.00 -9.44
N ILE A 7 -3.35 -2.70 -9.34
CA ILE A 7 -2.13 -2.06 -8.84
C ILE A 7 -2.21 -1.88 -7.34
N VAL A 8 -3.30 -1.29 -6.83
CA VAL A 8 -3.53 -1.12 -5.40
C VAL A 8 -4.44 -2.24 -4.93
N ILE A 9 -3.88 -3.21 -4.22
CA ILE A 9 -4.59 -4.44 -3.85
C ILE A 9 -5.50 -4.23 -2.64
N ARG A 10 -4.96 -3.67 -1.57
CA ARG A 10 -5.73 -3.41 -0.35
C ARG A 10 -5.03 -2.40 0.55
N PRO A 11 -5.77 -1.69 1.40
CA PRO A 11 -5.15 -0.84 2.41
C PRO A 11 -4.59 -1.67 3.55
N VAL A 12 -3.59 -1.15 4.23
CA VAL A 12 -3.06 -1.72 5.46
C VAL A 12 -3.63 -0.89 6.61
N VAL A 13 -4.40 -1.53 7.48
CA VAL A 13 -5.04 -0.87 8.62
C VAL A 13 -4.46 -1.44 9.91
N THR A 14 -3.54 -0.70 10.51
CA THR A 14 -2.90 -1.03 11.79
C THR A 14 -2.85 0.25 12.62
N GLU A 15 -2.47 0.15 13.89
CA GLU A 15 -2.30 1.33 14.73
C GLU A 15 -1.30 2.31 14.11
N ARG A 16 -0.17 1.79 13.62
CA ARG A 16 0.86 2.61 13.00
C ARG A 16 0.39 3.25 11.71
N SER A 17 -0.31 2.51 10.86
CA SER A 17 -0.82 3.07 9.60
C SER A 17 -1.90 4.12 9.84
N THR A 18 -2.73 3.93 10.84
CA THR A 18 -3.74 4.91 11.25
C THR A 18 -3.08 6.19 11.75
N GLU A 19 -2.05 6.05 12.57
CA GLU A 19 -1.29 7.18 13.09
C GLU A 19 -0.61 7.98 11.97
N LEU A 20 -0.03 7.29 10.99
CA LEU A 20 0.58 7.94 9.83
C LEU A 20 -0.46 8.68 8.99
N ALA A 21 -1.65 8.12 8.84
CA ALA A 21 -2.73 8.77 8.11
C ALA A 21 -3.21 10.04 8.82
N ASP A 22 -3.36 9.97 10.13
CA ASP A 22 -3.86 11.10 10.91
C ASP A 22 -2.85 12.24 11.07
N SER A 23 -1.57 11.90 11.29
CA SER A 23 -0.57 12.92 11.61
C SER A 23 0.28 13.36 10.42
N ARG A 24 0.40 12.54 9.38
CA ARG A 24 1.29 12.83 8.24
C ARG A 24 0.65 12.71 6.86
N ASP A 25 -0.66 12.58 6.81
CA ASP A 25 -1.40 12.39 5.54
C ASP A 25 -0.84 11.25 4.69
N THR A 26 -0.30 10.22 5.33
CA THR A 26 0.37 9.11 4.69
C THR A 26 -0.44 7.84 4.86
N TYR A 27 -0.81 7.22 3.76
CA TYR A 27 -1.62 6.00 3.73
C TYR A 27 -0.79 4.84 3.23
N THR A 28 -1.02 3.67 3.82
CA THR A 28 -0.26 2.46 3.49
C THR A 28 -1.14 1.50 2.72
N PHE A 29 -0.61 0.98 1.60
CA PHE A 29 -1.32 0.01 0.76
C PHE A 29 -0.41 -1.16 0.42
N VAL A 30 -1.01 -2.34 0.28
CA VAL A 30 -0.35 -3.46 -0.39
C VAL A 30 -0.61 -3.28 -1.87
N VAL A 31 0.44 -3.28 -2.66
CA VAL A 31 0.38 -3.03 -4.09
C VAL A 31 0.95 -4.20 -4.88
N ALA A 32 0.71 -4.22 -6.19
CA ALA A 32 1.27 -5.22 -7.08
C ALA A 32 2.80 -5.19 -7.02
N ARG A 33 3.42 -6.36 -6.98
CA ARG A 33 4.89 -6.48 -6.80
C ARG A 33 5.69 -5.83 -7.91
N ASP A 34 5.14 -5.78 -9.11
CA ASP A 34 5.77 -5.19 -10.29
C ASP A 34 5.35 -3.75 -10.56
N ALA A 35 4.52 -3.17 -9.69
CA ALA A 35 4.07 -1.79 -9.84
C ALA A 35 5.19 -0.81 -9.48
N ASN A 36 5.33 0.25 -10.27
CA ASN A 36 6.27 1.32 -9.96
C ASN A 36 5.56 2.50 -9.29
N LYS A 37 6.33 3.49 -8.84
CA LYS A 37 5.79 4.66 -8.13
C LYS A 37 4.78 5.44 -8.97
N ILE A 38 5.03 5.56 -10.27
CA ILE A 38 4.17 6.31 -11.18
C ILE A 38 2.81 5.62 -11.32
N GLU A 39 2.82 4.29 -11.50
CA GLU A 39 1.59 3.50 -11.59
C GLU A 39 0.79 3.57 -10.29
N ILE A 40 1.46 3.44 -9.15
CA ILE A 40 0.83 3.49 -7.83
C ILE A 40 0.18 4.84 -7.61
N ARG A 41 0.89 5.92 -7.93
CA ARG A 41 0.36 7.28 -7.82
C ARG A 41 -0.91 7.46 -8.64
N LYS A 42 -0.86 7.08 -9.89
CA LYS A 42 -2.03 7.19 -10.79
C LYS A 42 -3.19 6.34 -10.32
N ALA A 43 -2.91 5.13 -9.85
CA ALA A 43 -3.95 4.23 -9.35
C ALA A 43 -4.65 4.81 -8.12
N VAL A 44 -3.90 5.33 -7.17
CA VAL A 44 -4.48 5.95 -5.97
C VAL A 44 -5.27 7.18 -6.32
N GLU A 45 -4.75 8.03 -7.18
CA GLU A 45 -5.46 9.24 -7.63
C GLU A 45 -6.77 8.89 -8.34
N THR A 46 -6.76 7.85 -9.16
CA THR A 46 -7.95 7.39 -9.86
C THR A 46 -8.98 6.75 -8.93
N MET A 47 -8.54 5.88 -8.03
CA MET A 47 -9.44 5.15 -7.14
C MET A 47 -10.12 6.03 -6.10
N PHE A 48 -9.40 6.99 -5.55
CA PHE A 48 -9.85 7.78 -4.42
C PHE A 48 -10.13 9.24 -4.75
N GLY A 49 -9.81 9.68 -5.96
CA GLY A 49 -10.04 11.05 -6.38
C GLY A 49 -9.22 12.08 -5.59
N VAL A 50 -7.99 11.72 -5.21
CA VAL A 50 -7.12 12.57 -4.40
C VAL A 50 -5.84 12.93 -5.15
N ARG A 51 -5.12 13.92 -4.64
CA ARG A 51 -3.82 14.30 -5.16
C ARG A 51 -2.73 13.67 -4.31
N VAL A 52 -1.79 13.00 -4.95
CA VAL A 52 -0.68 12.33 -4.31
C VAL A 52 0.56 13.21 -4.39
N LYS A 53 1.16 13.49 -3.25
CA LYS A 53 2.38 14.30 -3.15
C LYS A 53 3.63 13.46 -3.34
N ASP A 54 3.68 12.29 -2.70
CA ASP A 54 4.85 11.42 -2.75
C ASP A 54 4.44 9.97 -2.59
N VAL A 55 5.23 9.06 -3.15
CA VAL A 55 5.04 7.62 -3.02
C VAL A 55 6.37 6.97 -2.68
N ARG A 56 6.38 6.21 -1.60
CA ARG A 56 7.52 5.37 -1.22
C ARG A 56 7.11 3.93 -1.31
N THR A 57 8.01 3.09 -1.80
CA THR A 57 7.72 1.66 -1.93
C THR A 57 8.72 0.85 -1.13
N MET A 58 8.24 -0.26 -0.58
CA MET A 58 9.06 -1.19 0.18
C MET A 58 8.72 -2.60 -0.27
N ASN A 59 9.76 -3.38 -0.56
CA ASN A 59 9.60 -4.78 -0.92
C ASN A 59 9.91 -5.65 0.29
N TYR A 60 8.97 -6.52 0.63
CA TYR A 60 9.14 -7.48 1.70
C TYR A 60 9.29 -8.87 1.10
N ARG A 61 10.39 -9.52 1.40
CA ARG A 61 10.58 -10.93 1.04
C ARG A 61 9.90 -11.79 2.07
N GLY A 62 9.27 -12.85 1.60
CA GLY A 62 8.73 -13.84 2.52
C GLY A 62 9.85 -14.45 3.35
N LYS A 63 9.62 -14.59 4.65
CA LYS A 63 10.59 -15.25 5.53
C LYS A 63 10.60 -16.74 5.25
N LEU A 64 11.81 -17.32 5.21
CA LEU A 64 11.98 -18.75 5.18
C LEU A 64 11.58 -19.30 6.53
N ARG A 65 10.61 -20.19 6.55
CA ARG A 65 10.15 -20.82 7.79
C ARG A 65 10.24 -22.33 7.66
N ARG A 66 10.81 -22.93 8.72
CA ARG A 66 10.88 -24.36 8.84
C ARG A 66 9.76 -24.84 9.77
N VAL A 67 8.93 -25.73 9.23
CA VAL A 67 7.86 -26.36 9.99
C VAL A 67 8.07 -27.87 9.89
N GLY A 68 8.55 -28.48 10.96
CA GLY A 68 8.91 -29.89 10.94
C GLY A 68 10.01 -30.16 9.91
N ARG A 69 9.72 -31.03 8.94
CA ARG A 69 10.63 -31.37 7.85
C ARG A 69 10.48 -30.49 6.61
N SER A 70 9.47 -29.60 6.63
CA SER A 70 9.19 -28.73 5.51
C SER A 70 9.82 -27.36 5.70
N VAL A 71 10.40 -26.83 4.62
CA VAL A 71 10.95 -25.50 4.59
C VAL A 71 10.14 -24.73 3.55
N GLY A 72 9.47 -23.65 3.99
CA GLY A 72 8.64 -22.85 3.11
C GLY A 72 8.89 -21.36 3.29
N ARG A 73 8.56 -20.58 2.27
CA ARG A 73 8.61 -19.13 2.31
C ARG A 73 7.21 -18.55 2.39
N ARG A 74 7.05 -17.52 3.21
CA ARG A 74 5.85 -16.71 3.15
C ARG A 74 5.83 -15.92 1.85
N PRO A 75 4.65 -15.66 1.27
CA PRO A 75 4.55 -14.85 0.06
C PRO A 75 5.22 -13.49 0.24
N ALA A 76 6.00 -13.10 -0.74
CA ALA A 76 6.56 -11.76 -0.78
C ALA A 76 5.46 -10.76 -1.15
N TYR A 77 5.58 -9.54 -0.67
CA TYR A 77 4.63 -8.49 -1.00
C TYR A 77 5.31 -7.14 -1.06
N LYS A 78 4.64 -6.18 -1.68
CA LYS A 78 5.14 -4.82 -1.82
C LYS A 78 4.16 -3.88 -1.13
N LYS A 79 4.69 -3.01 -0.28
CA LYS A 79 3.93 -1.93 0.35
C LYS A 79 4.25 -0.61 -0.30
N ALA A 80 3.26 0.26 -0.37
CA ALA A 80 3.45 1.63 -0.78
C ALA A 80 2.97 2.56 0.33
N LEU A 81 3.80 3.54 0.67
CA LEU A 81 3.43 4.64 1.54
C LEU A 81 3.10 5.82 0.64
N VAL A 82 1.84 6.21 0.63
CA VAL A 82 1.34 7.26 -0.26
C VAL A 82 1.05 8.49 0.57
N LYS A 83 1.81 9.55 0.36
CA LYS A 83 1.59 10.83 1.02
C LYS A 83 0.72 11.69 0.13
N LEU A 84 -0.39 12.15 0.68
CA LEU A 84 -1.34 12.98 -0.06
C LEU A 84 -0.97 14.45 0.04
N ALA A 85 -1.48 15.24 -0.90
CA ALA A 85 -1.38 16.69 -0.84
C ALA A 85 -2.15 17.21 0.36
N GLU A 86 -1.78 18.37 0.85
CA GLU A 86 -2.41 19.00 2.00
C GLU A 86 -3.92 19.14 1.78
N GLY A 87 -4.69 18.75 2.79
CA GLY A 87 -6.14 18.80 2.74
C GLY A 87 -6.82 17.60 2.11
N GLU A 88 -6.06 16.70 1.51
CA GLU A 88 -6.61 15.49 0.91
C GLU A 88 -6.72 14.36 1.93
N ARG A 89 -7.77 13.56 1.83
CA ARG A 89 -8.00 12.42 2.71
C ARG A 89 -8.58 11.23 1.98
N ILE A 90 -8.27 10.04 2.48
CA ILE A 90 -8.84 8.78 1.99
C ILE A 90 -9.54 8.09 3.16
N ASP A 91 -10.80 7.71 2.96
CA ASP A 91 -11.58 6.99 3.98
C ASP A 91 -11.36 5.48 3.84
N VAL A 92 -10.18 5.03 4.22
CA VAL A 92 -9.83 3.60 4.14
C VAL A 92 -10.40 2.78 5.31
N TYR A 93 -10.85 3.45 6.36
CA TYR A 93 -11.32 2.79 7.58
C TYR A 93 -12.84 2.66 7.65
N GLU A 94 -13.56 3.39 6.84
CA GLU A 94 -15.01 3.27 6.74
C GLU A 94 -15.39 2.13 5.81
N GLY A 95 -16.34 1.31 6.22
CA GLY A 95 -16.79 0.18 5.42
C GLY A 95 -15.92 -1.06 5.50
N VAL A 96 -15.02 -1.10 6.44
CA VAL A 96 -14.21 -2.29 6.71
C VAL A 96 -14.90 -3.19 7.73
#